data_a879643476a438872bd8796316c8220d
#
_entry.id   a879643476a438872bd8796316c8220d
#
_cell.length_a   1.000
_cell.length_b   1.000
_cell.length_c   1.000
_cell.angle_alpha   90.00
_cell.angle_beta   90.00
_cell.angle_gamma   90.00
#
_symmetry.space_group_name_H-M   'P 1'
#
loop_
_entity.id
_entity.type
_entity.pdbx_description
1 polymer ?
#
loop_
_entity_poly.entity_id
_entity_poly.type
_entity_poly.pdbx_seq_one_letter_code
_entity_poly.pdbx_strand_id
1 'polypeptide(L)'
;MKKIIPAKLKKGDEIRVIAPSRSMTILNDETINIATNRLEELGFKVTFGKNVNKQTDEIYGCATIEERIEDLHDAFRDTNVKAILTVIGGFNVNQILDYIDYDLIKDNPKIICGFSDITALLDAIYTKTGLVTYYGPHYSSFGMRKGFEYTLEYFKKMFMQTDSICINDSKEWSDDPWFLDQEDRNFKTNEGRIVLSSDKIEGKIIGGNLCTLNLLQGTEYMPDLDESVLLIEDDEMAGDAFSKEFDRNLQSLLHCAKGKKINGIIIGRAQVNSKMTVDKWKSIIETKKELQNIPIIINADFGHTTPIFTFPIGGHIAIDGDKIVIQD
;
A
#
# COMPACT_ATOMS: atom_id res chain seq x y z
N MET A 1 -18.28 11.41 4.64
CA MET A 1 -18.46 11.24 3.18
C MET A 1 -19.07 9.86 2.89
N LYS A 2 -19.86 9.70 1.80
CA LYS A 2 -20.39 8.38 1.44
C LYS A 2 -19.26 7.50 0.89
N LYS A 3 -19.08 6.31 1.43
CA LYS A 3 -18.12 5.31 0.96
C LYS A 3 -18.51 4.81 -0.44
N ILE A 4 -17.53 4.73 -1.34
CA ILE A 4 -17.68 4.22 -2.71
C ILE A 4 -16.76 3.01 -2.86
N ILE A 5 -17.32 1.85 -3.15
CA ILE A 5 -16.56 0.62 -3.39
C ILE A 5 -16.52 0.39 -4.90
N PRO A 6 -15.33 0.27 -5.52
CA PRO A 6 -15.23 0.00 -6.95
C PRO A 6 -15.68 -1.43 -7.27
N ALA A 7 -16.13 -1.64 -8.50
CA ALA A 7 -16.54 -2.97 -8.97
C ALA A 7 -15.36 -3.96 -8.99
N LYS A 8 -15.63 -5.21 -8.62
CA LYS A 8 -14.64 -6.30 -8.70
C LYS A 8 -14.30 -6.65 -10.15
N LEU A 9 -13.04 -7.05 -10.36
CA LEU A 9 -12.50 -7.44 -11.67
C LEU A 9 -13.06 -8.78 -12.16
N LYS A 10 -13.22 -8.88 -13.47
CA LYS A 10 -13.61 -10.10 -14.18
C LYS A 10 -12.62 -10.39 -15.31
N LYS A 11 -12.53 -11.62 -15.74
CA LYS A 11 -11.75 -11.97 -16.93
C LYS A 11 -12.21 -11.14 -18.13
N GLY A 12 -11.27 -10.60 -18.88
CA GLY A 12 -11.48 -9.68 -19.99
C GLY A 12 -11.41 -8.19 -19.61
N ASP A 13 -11.43 -7.85 -18.31
CA ASP A 13 -11.30 -6.47 -17.87
C ASP A 13 -9.91 -5.90 -18.19
N GLU A 14 -9.86 -4.59 -18.42
CA GLU A 14 -8.63 -3.87 -18.69
C GLU A 14 -8.03 -3.30 -17.39
N ILE A 15 -6.74 -3.61 -17.18
CA ILE A 15 -5.90 -2.99 -16.15
C ILE A 15 -4.98 -1.99 -16.84
N ARG A 16 -5.04 -0.72 -16.43
CA ARG A 16 -4.15 0.33 -16.88
C ARG A 16 -3.00 0.52 -15.90
N VAL A 17 -1.78 0.45 -16.41
CA VAL A 17 -0.55 0.71 -15.65
C VAL A 17 -0.16 2.17 -15.84
N ILE A 18 0.03 2.91 -14.73
CA ILE A 18 0.45 4.32 -14.74
C ILE A 18 1.65 4.55 -13.83
N ALA A 19 2.40 5.61 -14.05
CA ALA A 19 3.58 5.99 -13.30
C ALA A 19 3.40 7.33 -12.55
N PRO A 20 2.58 7.39 -11.48
CA PRO A 20 2.35 8.64 -10.75
C PRO A 20 3.54 9.07 -9.89
N SER A 21 4.51 8.18 -9.66
CA SER A 21 5.79 8.38 -9.01
C SER A 21 6.92 8.11 -10.00
N ARG A 22 7.80 7.15 -9.77
CA ARG A 22 8.93 6.84 -10.68
C ARG A 22 8.45 6.22 -11.99
N SER A 23 9.16 6.56 -13.07
CA SER A 23 8.93 6.03 -14.42
C SER A 23 9.13 4.52 -14.51
N MET A 24 8.47 3.90 -15.50
CA MET A 24 8.67 2.47 -15.83
C MET A 24 10.08 2.17 -16.36
N THR A 25 10.83 3.18 -16.80
CA THR A 25 12.22 3.02 -17.26
C THR A 25 13.17 2.44 -16.21
N ILE A 26 12.77 2.43 -14.93
CA ILE A 26 13.54 1.77 -13.87
C ILE A 26 13.47 0.24 -13.95
N LEU A 27 12.45 -0.30 -14.60
CA LEU A 27 12.26 -1.75 -14.73
C LEU A 27 13.00 -2.27 -15.96
N ASN A 28 13.60 -3.45 -15.83
CA ASN A 28 14.15 -4.15 -16.98
C ASN A 28 13.04 -4.87 -17.78
N ASP A 29 13.33 -5.20 -19.05
CA ASP A 29 12.38 -5.85 -19.96
C ASP A 29 11.88 -7.20 -19.42
N GLU A 30 12.71 -7.94 -18.72
CA GLU A 30 12.33 -9.22 -18.12
C GLU A 30 11.22 -9.04 -17.07
N THR A 31 11.40 -8.11 -16.13
CA THR A 31 10.40 -7.77 -15.11
C THR A 31 9.08 -7.34 -15.75
N ILE A 32 9.15 -6.50 -16.79
CA ILE A 32 7.97 -6.02 -17.53
C ILE A 32 7.25 -7.21 -18.20
N ASN A 33 7.99 -8.08 -18.87
CA ASN A 33 7.42 -9.25 -19.58
C ASN A 33 6.75 -10.21 -18.59
N ILE A 34 7.41 -10.55 -17.47
CA ILE A 34 6.84 -11.45 -16.46
C ILE A 34 5.58 -10.84 -15.85
N ALA A 35 5.61 -9.55 -15.51
CA ALA A 35 4.48 -8.85 -14.91
C ALA A 35 3.27 -8.81 -15.86
N THR A 36 3.49 -8.44 -17.12
CA THR A 36 2.44 -8.41 -18.14
C THR A 36 1.84 -9.80 -18.35
N ASN A 37 2.68 -10.80 -18.61
CA ASN A 37 2.21 -12.17 -18.87
C ASN A 37 1.41 -12.72 -17.69
N ARG A 38 1.85 -12.48 -16.45
CA ARG A 38 1.15 -12.95 -15.24
C ARG A 38 -0.25 -12.33 -15.11
N LEU A 39 -0.40 -11.04 -15.42
CA LEU A 39 -1.70 -10.38 -15.42
C LEU A 39 -2.59 -10.88 -16.57
N GLU A 40 -2.02 -11.12 -17.75
CA GLU A 40 -2.74 -11.69 -18.92
C GLU A 40 -3.16 -13.15 -18.68
N GLU A 41 -2.34 -13.96 -18.01
CA GLU A 41 -2.70 -15.32 -17.57
C GLU A 41 -3.88 -15.33 -16.58
N LEU A 42 -4.05 -14.27 -15.78
CA LEU A 42 -5.26 -14.09 -14.97
C LEU A 42 -6.50 -13.74 -15.81
N GLY A 43 -6.30 -13.45 -17.08
CA GLY A 43 -7.37 -13.11 -18.04
C GLY A 43 -7.60 -11.62 -18.21
N PHE A 44 -6.70 -10.75 -17.76
CA PHE A 44 -6.83 -9.31 -17.91
C PHE A 44 -6.17 -8.83 -19.22
N LYS A 45 -6.65 -7.71 -19.73
CA LYS A 45 -5.97 -6.93 -20.76
C LYS A 45 -5.09 -5.90 -20.06
N VAL A 46 -3.80 -5.90 -20.33
CA VAL A 46 -2.85 -4.93 -19.76
C VAL A 46 -2.60 -3.81 -20.75
N THR A 47 -2.76 -2.56 -20.31
CA THR A 47 -2.45 -1.36 -21.10
C THR A 47 -1.62 -0.39 -20.25
N PHE A 48 -0.98 0.56 -20.90
CA PHE A 48 -0.06 1.48 -20.25
C PHE A 48 -0.47 2.93 -20.49
N GLY A 49 -0.24 3.78 -19.49
CA GLY A 49 -0.36 5.22 -19.65
C GLY A 49 0.59 5.74 -20.72
N LYS A 50 0.19 6.78 -21.43
CA LYS A 50 0.94 7.37 -22.53
C LYS A 50 2.34 7.85 -22.11
N ASN A 51 2.45 8.30 -20.86
CA ASN A 51 3.66 8.92 -20.31
C ASN A 51 4.45 7.99 -19.39
N VAL A 52 4.04 6.72 -19.23
CA VAL A 52 4.58 5.77 -18.24
C VAL A 52 6.11 5.56 -18.36
N ASN A 53 6.68 5.71 -19.56
CA ASN A 53 8.12 5.59 -19.84
C ASN A 53 8.84 6.94 -19.88
N LYS A 54 8.17 8.06 -19.59
CA LYS A 54 8.83 9.34 -19.58
C LYS A 54 9.60 9.56 -18.29
N GLN A 55 10.80 10.10 -18.43
CA GLN A 55 11.67 10.48 -17.34
C GLN A 55 12.32 11.82 -17.69
N THR A 56 11.71 12.91 -17.23
CA THR A 56 12.17 14.28 -17.46
C THR A 56 12.82 14.89 -16.23
N ASP A 57 12.56 14.32 -15.06
CA ASP A 57 13.14 14.74 -13.78
C ASP A 57 14.31 13.83 -13.41
N GLU A 58 15.52 14.40 -13.32
CA GLU A 58 16.74 13.65 -12.99
C GLU A 58 16.82 13.28 -11.49
N ILE A 59 16.17 14.04 -10.61
CA ILE A 59 16.22 13.82 -9.15
C ILE A 59 15.36 12.60 -8.78
N TYR A 60 14.12 12.56 -9.30
CA TYR A 60 13.15 11.54 -8.91
C TYR A 60 12.95 10.43 -9.95
N GLY A 61 13.45 10.63 -11.18
CA GLY A 61 13.30 9.66 -12.26
C GLY A 61 11.85 9.49 -12.68
N CYS A 62 11.10 10.58 -12.82
CA CYS A 62 9.69 10.60 -13.17
C CYS A 62 9.37 11.51 -14.36
N ALA A 63 8.16 11.42 -14.90
CA ALA A 63 7.59 12.38 -15.86
C ALA A 63 7.23 13.72 -15.17
N THR A 64 6.86 14.74 -15.93
CA THR A 64 6.37 16.01 -15.38
C THR A 64 5.07 15.82 -14.59
N ILE A 65 4.69 16.79 -13.77
CA ILE A 65 3.42 16.77 -13.03
C ILE A 65 2.25 16.62 -14.00
N GLU A 66 2.23 17.41 -15.08
CA GLU A 66 1.16 17.42 -16.08
C GLU A 66 1.02 16.04 -16.75
N GLU A 67 2.13 15.40 -17.09
CA GLU A 67 2.14 14.09 -17.74
C GLU A 67 1.67 12.96 -16.80
N ARG A 68 2.05 13.02 -15.52
CA ARG A 68 1.58 12.08 -14.50
C ARG A 68 0.08 12.24 -14.25
N ILE A 69 -0.42 13.46 -14.23
CA ILE A 69 -1.84 13.80 -14.09
C ILE A 69 -2.63 13.40 -15.34
N GLU A 70 -2.11 13.65 -16.55
CA GLU A 70 -2.73 13.20 -17.80
C GLU A 70 -3.00 11.69 -17.76
N ASP A 71 -1.99 10.87 -17.42
CA ASP A 71 -2.14 9.42 -17.35
C ASP A 71 -3.14 8.97 -16.27
N LEU A 72 -3.14 9.61 -15.11
CA LEU A 72 -4.09 9.34 -14.03
C LEU A 72 -5.53 9.65 -14.46
N HIS A 73 -5.76 10.85 -14.99
CA HIS A 73 -7.09 11.28 -15.43
C HIS A 73 -7.61 10.44 -16.59
N ASP A 74 -6.76 10.13 -17.57
CA ASP A 74 -7.14 9.29 -18.71
C ASP A 74 -7.49 7.88 -18.27
N ALA A 75 -6.75 7.29 -17.32
CA ALA A 75 -7.07 5.99 -16.75
C ALA A 75 -8.44 6.00 -16.04
N PHE A 76 -8.78 7.07 -15.32
CA PHE A 76 -10.11 7.18 -14.69
C PHE A 76 -11.22 7.52 -15.70
N ARG A 77 -10.96 8.29 -16.74
CA ARG A 77 -11.95 8.67 -17.75
C ARG A 77 -12.31 7.54 -18.70
N ASP A 78 -11.35 6.67 -19.04
CA ASP A 78 -11.56 5.56 -19.97
C ASP A 78 -12.48 4.49 -19.35
N THR A 79 -13.67 4.33 -19.92
CA THR A 79 -14.70 3.39 -19.43
C THR A 79 -14.33 1.92 -19.63
N ASN A 80 -13.34 1.59 -20.48
CA ASN A 80 -12.84 0.23 -20.66
C ASN A 80 -11.94 -0.19 -19.48
N VAL A 81 -11.19 0.75 -18.92
CA VAL A 81 -10.31 0.51 -17.77
C VAL A 81 -11.16 0.22 -16.52
N LYS A 82 -10.87 -0.89 -15.85
CA LYS A 82 -11.55 -1.33 -14.61
C LYS A 82 -10.65 -1.26 -13.39
N ALA A 83 -9.34 -1.36 -13.59
CA ALA A 83 -8.38 -1.18 -12.52
C ALA A 83 -7.15 -0.40 -13.01
N ILE A 84 -6.51 0.26 -12.06
CA ILE A 84 -5.27 1.02 -12.23
C ILE A 84 -4.23 0.40 -11.31
N LEU A 85 -3.09 -0.04 -11.87
CA LEU A 85 -1.91 -0.41 -11.12
C LEU A 85 -0.83 0.65 -11.31
N THR A 86 -0.18 1.03 -10.22
CA THR A 86 0.99 1.90 -10.31
C THR A 86 2.23 1.09 -10.66
N VAL A 87 3.14 1.66 -11.45
CA VAL A 87 4.37 0.96 -11.85
C VAL A 87 5.20 0.57 -10.63
N ILE A 88 5.51 1.55 -9.80
CA ILE A 88 6.36 1.44 -8.60
C ILE A 88 6.15 2.69 -7.74
N GLY A 89 6.64 2.70 -6.51
CA GLY A 89 6.71 3.88 -5.66
C GLY A 89 7.84 4.85 -6.04
N GLY A 90 8.27 5.65 -5.07
CA GLY A 90 9.32 6.67 -5.21
C GLY A 90 9.27 7.65 -4.06
N PHE A 91 9.22 8.98 -4.34
CA PHE A 91 9.33 10.01 -3.29
C PHE A 91 8.48 11.26 -3.53
N ASN A 92 7.70 11.35 -4.61
CA ASN A 92 7.16 12.62 -5.06
C ASN A 92 5.72 12.60 -5.53
N VAL A 93 4.97 11.56 -5.16
CA VAL A 93 3.53 11.49 -5.47
C VAL A 93 2.75 12.64 -4.83
N ASN A 94 3.14 13.09 -3.65
CA ASN A 94 2.50 14.23 -2.98
C ASN A 94 2.52 15.53 -3.82
N GLN A 95 3.44 15.68 -4.78
CA GLN A 95 3.50 16.85 -5.67
C GLN A 95 2.29 16.96 -6.61
N ILE A 96 1.63 15.85 -6.94
CA ILE A 96 0.52 15.86 -7.91
C ILE A 96 -0.85 16.07 -7.28
N LEU A 97 -0.98 16.04 -5.95
CA LEU A 97 -2.27 15.99 -5.26
C LEU A 97 -3.16 17.21 -5.54
N ASP A 98 -2.58 18.40 -5.65
CA ASP A 98 -3.31 19.65 -5.94
C ASP A 98 -3.84 19.73 -7.38
N TYR A 99 -3.33 18.88 -8.28
CA TYR A 99 -3.68 18.89 -9.69
C TYR A 99 -4.72 17.82 -10.06
N ILE A 100 -5.11 16.98 -9.09
CA ILE A 100 -6.05 15.89 -9.33
C ILE A 100 -7.48 16.43 -9.43
N ASP A 101 -8.18 16.04 -10.48
CA ASP A 101 -9.63 16.20 -10.60
C ASP A 101 -10.34 15.08 -9.78
N TYR A 102 -10.61 15.37 -8.53
CA TYR A 102 -11.26 14.43 -7.62
C TYR A 102 -12.73 14.17 -7.98
N ASP A 103 -13.40 15.10 -8.65
CA ASP A 103 -14.77 14.89 -9.12
C ASP A 103 -14.79 13.90 -10.28
N LEU A 104 -13.83 13.98 -11.22
CA LEU A 104 -13.64 12.96 -12.26
C LEU A 104 -13.45 11.56 -11.65
N ILE A 105 -12.61 11.44 -10.63
CA ILE A 105 -12.36 10.15 -9.95
C ILE A 105 -13.62 9.63 -9.29
N LYS A 106 -14.34 10.48 -8.57
CA LYS A 106 -15.57 10.15 -7.87
C LYS A 106 -16.68 9.67 -8.82
N ASP A 107 -16.78 10.29 -9.99
CA ASP A 107 -17.77 9.96 -11.00
C ASP A 107 -17.43 8.70 -11.82
N ASN A 108 -16.15 8.28 -11.78
CA ASN A 108 -15.64 7.11 -12.50
C ASN A 108 -14.90 6.12 -11.56
N PRO A 109 -15.58 5.59 -10.53
CA PRO A 109 -14.91 4.78 -9.50
C PRO A 109 -14.30 3.51 -10.09
N LYS A 110 -13.00 3.30 -9.83
CA LYS A 110 -12.20 2.15 -10.27
C LYS A 110 -11.27 1.69 -9.17
N ILE A 111 -10.83 0.45 -9.25
CA ILE A 111 -9.73 -0.05 -8.41
C ILE A 111 -8.47 0.75 -8.75
N ILE A 112 -7.80 1.28 -7.72
CA ILE A 112 -6.43 1.80 -7.83
C ILE A 112 -5.58 1.17 -6.74
N CYS A 113 -4.42 0.61 -7.12
CA CYS A 113 -3.56 -0.17 -6.24
C CYS A 113 -2.08 0.17 -6.41
N GLY A 114 -1.39 0.20 -5.27
CA GLY A 114 0.04 0.41 -5.13
C GLY A 114 0.42 0.47 -3.65
N PHE A 115 1.71 0.68 -3.35
CA PHE A 115 2.19 0.84 -1.97
C PHE A 115 3.34 1.87 -1.90
N SER A 116 4.02 1.99 -0.74
CA SER A 116 5.13 2.94 -0.56
C SER A 116 4.69 4.40 -0.79
N ASP A 117 5.38 5.18 -1.62
CA ASP A 117 5.05 6.56 -1.98
C ASP A 117 3.59 6.74 -2.49
N ILE A 118 2.99 5.68 -3.06
CA ILE A 118 1.60 5.70 -3.53
C ILE A 118 0.59 5.89 -2.37
N THR A 119 0.99 5.65 -1.14
CA THR A 119 0.19 5.93 0.06
C THR A 119 -0.43 7.33 -0.01
N ALA A 120 0.35 8.36 -0.38
CA ALA A 120 -0.17 9.73 -0.46
C ALA A 120 -1.34 9.86 -1.45
N LEU A 121 -1.25 9.20 -2.59
CA LEU A 121 -2.31 9.20 -3.60
C LEU A 121 -3.55 8.43 -3.14
N LEU A 122 -3.35 7.24 -2.55
CA LEU A 122 -4.45 6.38 -2.09
C LEU A 122 -5.27 7.06 -1.00
N ASP A 123 -4.61 7.60 0.02
CA ASP A 123 -5.27 8.27 1.12
C ASP A 123 -5.92 9.59 0.68
N ALA A 124 -5.28 10.35 -0.21
CA ALA A 124 -5.87 11.58 -0.76
C ALA A 124 -7.15 11.29 -1.58
N ILE A 125 -7.12 10.30 -2.46
CA ILE A 125 -8.31 9.90 -3.24
C ILE A 125 -9.42 9.46 -2.30
N TYR A 126 -9.13 8.59 -1.32
CA TYR A 126 -10.12 8.17 -0.35
C TYR A 126 -10.71 9.37 0.42
N THR A 127 -9.86 10.25 0.92
CA THR A 127 -10.25 11.41 1.72
C THR A 127 -11.12 12.39 0.94
N LYS A 128 -10.81 12.62 -0.34
CA LYS A 128 -11.51 13.62 -1.16
C LYS A 128 -12.79 13.08 -1.80
N THR A 129 -12.85 11.78 -2.09
CA THR A 129 -13.95 11.20 -2.89
C THR A 129 -14.80 10.19 -2.14
N GLY A 130 -14.25 9.54 -1.10
CA GLY A 130 -14.82 8.37 -0.45
C GLY A 130 -14.60 7.07 -1.22
N LEU A 131 -13.87 7.09 -2.37
CA LEU A 131 -13.51 5.90 -3.11
C LEU A 131 -12.52 5.06 -2.30
N VAL A 132 -12.88 3.81 -2.03
CA VAL A 132 -11.96 2.83 -1.44
C VAL A 132 -10.82 2.57 -2.41
N THR A 133 -9.60 2.78 -1.93
CA THR A 133 -8.35 2.55 -2.65
C THR A 133 -7.58 1.40 -2.01
N TYR A 134 -6.53 0.88 -2.65
CA TYR A 134 -5.95 -0.37 -2.18
C TYR A 134 -4.44 -0.27 -2.01
N TYR A 135 -3.98 -0.52 -0.80
CA TYR A 135 -2.58 -0.74 -0.50
C TYR A 135 -2.22 -2.19 -0.83
N GLY A 136 -1.37 -2.39 -1.83
CA GLY A 136 -1.04 -3.71 -2.34
C GLY A 136 0.02 -3.66 -3.45
N PRO A 137 0.25 -4.77 -4.16
CA PRO A 137 1.38 -4.86 -5.08
C PRO A 137 1.32 -3.81 -6.20
N HIS A 138 2.49 -3.23 -6.50
CA HIS A 138 2.71 -2.52 -7.75
C HIS A 138 2.68 -3.45 -8.96
N TYR A 139 2.57 -2.88 -10.16
CA TYR A 139 2.79 -3.64 -11.39
C TYR A 139 4.16 -4.33 -11.40
N SER A 140 5.22 -3.65 -10.96
CA SER A 140 6.57 -4.22 -10.85
C SER A 140 6.62 -5.48 -9.99
N SER A 141 5.82 -5.57 -8.93
CA SER A 141 5.79 -6.74 -8.04
C SER A 141 5.35 -8.02 -8.76
N PHE A 142 4.50 -7.90 -9.80
CA PHE A 142 4.10 -9.04 -10.64
C PHE A 142 5.26 -9.60 -11.46
N GLY A 143 6.37 -8.87 -11.59
CA GLY A 143 7.60 -9.31 -12.24
C GLY A 143 8.49 -10.23 -11.40
N MET A 144 8.14 -10.47 -10.13
CA MET A 144 8.86 -11.38 -9.25
C MET A 144 8.77 -12.83 -9.71
N ARG A 145 9.89 -13.55 -9.85
CA ARG A 145 9.89 -14.98 -10.22
C ARG A 145 9.51 -15.90 -9.06
N LYS A 146 10.00 -15.60 -7.85
CA LYS A 146 9.86 -16.44 -6.66
C LYS A 146 9.22 -15.66 -5.52
N GLY A 147 8.36 -16.31 -4.72
CA GLY A 147 7.78 -15.74 -3.49
C GLY A 147 6.60 -14.79 -3.74
N PHE A 148 5.96 -14.83 -4.91
CA PHE A 148 4.82 -13.96 -5.24
C PHE A 148 3.46 -14.63 -5.04
N GLU A 149 3.41 -15.93 -4.76
CA GLU A 149 2.19 -16.76 -4.73
C GLU A 149 1.18 -16.24 -3.70
N TYR A 150 1.63 -15.94 -2.48
CA TYR A 150 0.80 -15.37 -1.42
C TYR A 150 0.24 -13.98 -1.83
N THR A 151 1.09 -13.11 -2.34
CA THR A 151 0.66 -11.78 -2.81
C THR A 151 -0.37 -11.89 -3.94
N LEU A 152 -0.15 -12.80 -4.88
CA LEU A 152 -1.08 -13.06 -5.98
C LEU A 152 -2.42 -13.63 -5.47
N GLU A 153 -2.39 -14.50 -4.47
CA GLU A 153 -3.61 -15.05 -3.85
C GLU A 153 -4.46 -13.92 -3.26
N TYR A 154 -3.84 -13.02 -2.45
CA TYR A 154 -4.57 -11.92 -1.81
C TYR A 154 -4.96 -10.81 -2.79
N PHE A 155 -4.20 -10.58 -3.86
CA PHE A 155 -4.63 -9.75 -4.97
C PHE A 155 -5.92 -10.31 -5.62
N LYS A 156 -5.96 -11.59 -5.92
CA LYS A 156 -7.14 -12.26 -6.51
C LYS A 156 -8.34 -12.23 -5.56
N LYS A 157 -8.14 -12.53 -4.29
CA LYS A 157 -9.19 -12.47 -3.28
C LYS A 157 -9.78 -11.07 -3.18
N MET A 158 -8.92 -10.04 -3.10
CA MET A 158 -9.35 -8.66 -2.94
C MET A 158 -10.07 -8.13 -4.18
N PHE A 159 -9.59 -8.42 -5.37
CA PHE A 159 -10.10 -7.77 -6.58
C PHE A 159 -11.08 -8.61 -7.40
N MET A 160 -11.15 -9.91 -7.19
CA MET A 160 -12.00 -10.79 -8.00
C MET A 160 -13.08 -11.53 -7.20
N GLN A 161 -13.13 -11.36 -5.87
CA GLN A 161 -14.11 -11.99 -5.00
C GLN A 161 -14.93 -10.94 -4.25
N THR A 162 -16.15 -11.29 -3.87
CA THR A 162 -17.08 -10.39 -3.16
C THR A 162 -17.18 -10.67 -1.67
N ASP A 163 -16.69 -11.83 -1.24
CA ASP A 163 -16.78 -12.25 0.16
C ASP A 163 -15.71 -11.55 1.03
N SER A 164 -15.92 -11.56 2.32
CA SER A 164 -14.91 -11.14 3.28
C SER A 164 -13.66 -12.00 3.17
N ILE A 165 -12.48 -11.40 3.29
CA ILE A 165 -11.19 -12.05 3.08
C ILE A 165 -10.56 -12.38 4.42
N CYS A 166 -10.35 -13.67 4.65
CA CYS A 166 -9.57 -14.14 5.79
C CYS A 166 -8.07 -14.06 5.44
N ILE A 167 -7.28 -13.35 6.27
CA ILE A 167 -5.85 -13.22 6.10
C ILE A 167 -5.13 -14.22 7.00
N ASN A 168 -4.36 -15.10 6.40
CA ASN A 168 -3.44 -16.00 7.10
C ASN A 168 -2.02 -15.47 6.99
N ASP A 169 -1.17 -15.77 7.95
CA ASP A 169 0.25 -15.45 7.83
C ASP A 169 0.90 -16.24 6.70
N SER A 170 1.87 -15.65 6.01
CA SER A 170 2.69 -16.34 5.04
C SER A 170 3.56 -17.39 5.72
N LYS A 171 4.00 -18.42 4.98
CA LYS A 171 4.89 -19.46 5.52
C LYS A 171 6.33 -19.00 5.63
N GLU A 172 6.73 -18.13 4.72
CA GLU A 172 8.09 -17.62 4.60
C GLU A 172 8.07 -16.17 4.07
N TRP A 173 9.16 -15.47 4.27
CA TRP A 173 9.32 -14.10 3.83
C TRP A 173 10.77 -13.80 3.41
N SER A 174 10.96 -12.75 2.61
CA SER A 174 12.25 -12.22 2.22
C SER A 174 12.19 -10.70 2.08
N ASP A 175 13.31 -10.05 2.27
CA ASP A 175 13.54 -8.63 1.98
C ASP A 175 14.68 -8.43 0.98
N ASP A 176 15.06 -9.50 0.27
CA ASP A 176 16.08 -9.44 -0.76
C ASP A 176 15.70 -8.45 -1.88
N PRO A 177 16.67 -7.74 -2.45
CA PRO A 177 16.45 -6.87 -3.60
C PRO A 177 16.25 -7.71 -4.88
N TRP A 178 15.12 -8.43 -4.94
CA TRP A 178 14.76 -9.35 -6.03
C TRP A 178 14.87 -8.74 -7.43
N PHE A 179 14.73 -7.41 -7.52
CA PHE A 179 14.85 -6.66 -8.78
C PHE A 179 16.30 -6.55 -9.28
N LEU A 180 17.30 -6.82 -8.42
CA LEU A 180 18.72 -6.90 -8.80
C LEU A 180 19.10 -8.32 -9.18
N ASP A 181 18.61 -9.33 -8.46
CA ASP A 181 18.84 -10.74 -8.75
C ASP A 181 17.59 -11.56 -8.42
N GLN A 182 16.97 -12.11 -9.46
CA GLN A 182 15.74 -12.91 -9.35
C GLN A 182 16.02 -14.34 -8.86
N GLU A 183 17.25 -14.83 -8.94
CA GLU A 183 17.63 -16.19 -8.58
C GLU A 183 18.21 -16.29 -7.17
N ASP A 184 19.00 -15.32 -6.75
CA ASP A 184 19.58 -15.26 -5.40
C ASP A 184 18.56 -14.71 -4.39
N ARG A 185 17.66 -15.61 -3.97
CA ARG A 185 16.58 -15.29 -3.03
C ARG A 185 16.72 -16.12 -1.76
N ASN A 186 16.73 -15.44 -0.63
CA ASN A 186 16.84 -16.05 0.70
C ASN A 186 15.52 -15.90 1.48
N PHE A 187 14.70 -16.93 1.45
CA PHE A 187 13.45 -16.99 2.19
C PHE A 187 13.68 -17.48 3.60
N LYS A 188 13.14 -16.73 4.56
CA LYS A 188 13.19 -17.01 6.01
C LYS A 188 11.84 -17.55 6.45
N THR A 189 11.82 -18.50 7.38
CA THR A 189 10.58 -18.96 8.00
C THR A 189 9.86 -17.79 8.66
N ASN A 190 8.56 -17.68 8.44
CA ASN A 190 7.72 -16.69 9.08
C ASN A 190 7.20 -17.22 10.42
N GLU A 191 7.62 -16.59 11.52
CA GLU A 191 7.15 -16.91 12.87
C GLU A 191 5.74 -16.34 13.16
N GLY A 192 5.16 -15.65 12.17
CA GLY A 192 3.84 -15.04 12.24
C GLY A 192 3.81 -13.65 12.88
N ARG A 193 2.60 -13.14 13.03
CA ARG A 193 2.32 -11.86 13.71
C ARG A 193 2.63 -11.98 15.22
N ILE A 194 2.98 -10.85 15.81
CA ILE A 194 3.25 -10.75 17.25
C ILE A 194 2.25 -9.78 17.87
N VAL A 195 1.44 -10.28 18.80
CA VAL A 195 0.50 -9.45 19.58
C VAL A 195 1.27 -8.83 20.75
N LEU A 196 1.30 -7.49 20.82
CA LEU A 196 1.99 -6.77 21.89
C LEU A 196 1.05 -6.41 23.06
N SER A 197 -0.25 -6.22 22.80
CA SER A 197 -1.21 -5.84 23.84
C SER A 197 -2.53 -6.61 23.78
N SER A 198 -3.28 -6.55 22.69
CA SER A 198 -4.54 -7.25 22.50
C SER A 198 -4.70 -7.71 21.06
N ASP A 199 -5.33 -8.86 20.89
CA ASP A 199 -5.66 -9.49 19.62
C ASP A 199 -7.10 -9.21 19.17
N LYS A 200 -7.80 -8.26 19.83
CA LYS A 200 -9.15 -7.83 19.45
C LYS A 200 -9.10 -6.42 18.91
N ILE A 201 -9.27 -6.32 17.59
CA ILE A 201 -9.22 -5.08 16.83
C ILE A 201 -10.39 -5.05 15.87
N GLU A 202 -11.09 -3.91 15.78
CA GLU A 202 -12.13 -3.71 14.79
C GLU A 202 -12.23 -2.24 14.40
N GLY A 203 -12.30 -1.94 13.09
CA GLY A 203 -12.50 -0.58 12.63
C GLY A 203 -12.21 -0.36 11.15
N LYS A 204 -12.33 0.92 10.78
CA LYS A 204 -12.01 1.41 9.44
C LYS A 204 -10.48 1.38 9.22
N ILE A 205 -10.05 0.88 8.09
CA ILE A 205 -8.63 0.82 7.73
C ILE A 205 -8.17 2.17 7.18
N ILE A 206 -7.11 2.71 7.77
CA ILE A 206 -6.34 3.86 7.26
C ILE A 206 -4.86 3.50 7.40
N GLY A 207 -4.03 3.96 6.48
CA GLY A 207 -2.59 3.76 6.63
C GLY A 207 -1.86 3.54 5.31
N GLY A 208 -0.76 2.82 5.40
CA GLY A 208 0.22 2.57 4.35
C GLY A 208 1.62 2.85 4.85
N ASN A 209 2.48 3.41 4.00
CA ASN A 209 3.82 3.83 4.39
C ASN A 209 3.74 5.04 5.33
N LEU A 210 4.31 4.91 6.53
CA LEU A 210 4.14 5.87 7.62
C LEU A 210 4.78 7.23 7.30
N CYS A 211 5.99 7.26 6.76
CA CYS A 211 6.64 8.51 6.44
C CYS A 211 5.90 9.25 5.32
N THR A 212 5.35 8.53 4.35
CA THR A 212 4.55 9.09 3.25
C THR A 212 3.17 9.59 3.74
N LEU A 213 2.49 8.83 4.59
CA LEU A 213 1.22 9.27 5.21
C LEU A 213 1.41 10.58 5.98
N ASN A 214 2.54 10.74 6.67
CA ASN A 214 2.86 11.96 7.40
C ASN A 214 3.03 13.20 6.51
N LEU A 215 3.32 13.05 5.21
CA LEU A 215 3.35 14.17 4.27
C LEU A 215 1.97 14.84 4.10
N LEU A 216 0.90 14.12 4.42
CA LEU A 216 -0.47 14.65 4.32
C LEU A 216 -0.90 15.47 5.53
N GLN A 217 -0.15 15.45 6.63
CA GLN A 217 -0.52 16.16 7.87
C GLN A 217 -0.66 17.66 7.63
N GLY A 218 -1.77 18.22 8.12
CA GLY A 218 -2.07 19.64 7.98
C GLY A 218 -2.62 20.04 6.60
N THR A 219 -2.81 19.09 5.70
CA THR A 219 -3.44 19.29 4.40
C THR A 219 -4.88 18.78 4.39
N GLU A 220 -5.64 19.14 3.37
CA GLU A 220 -7.00 18.63 3.13
C GLU A 220 -7.04 17.17 2.61
N TYR A 221 -5.86 16.58 2.38
CA TYR A 221 -5.69 15.21 1.90
C TYR A 221 -5.53 14.19 3.03
N MET A 222 -5.28 14.67 4.26
CA MET A 222 -5.11 13.80 5.42
C MET A 222 -6.43 13.11 5.78
N PRO A 223 -6.47 11.75 5.81
CA PRO A 223 -7.69 11.04 6.16
C PRO A 223 -8.10 11.28 7.62
N ASP A 224 -9.40 11.14 7.88
CA ASP A 224 -9.90 11.16 9.23
C ASP A 224 -9.55 9.86 9.96
N LEU A 225 -8.74 9.99 11.02
CA LEU A 225 -8.24 8.88 11.82
C LEU A 225 -9.21 8.40 12.91
N ASP A 226 -10.37 9.05 13.06
CA ASP A 226 -11.31 8.66 14.10
C ASP A 226 -11.94 7.29 13.84
N GLU A 227 -12.04 6.48 14.89
CA GLU A 227 -12.53 5.10 14.85
C GLU A 227 -11.79 4.20 13.82
N SER A 228 -10.51 4.53 13.55
CA SER A 228 -9.70 3.78 12.59
C SER A 228 -8.82 2.71 13.25
N VAL A 229 -8.47 1.73 12.44
CA VAL A 229 -7.35 0.82 12.65
C VAL A 229 -6.24 1.25 11.69
N LEU A 230 -5.08 1.59 12.25
CA LEU A 230 -3.95 2.03 11.47
C LEU A 230 -3.14 0.82 11.01
N LEU A 231 -3.09 0.59 9.70
CA LEU A 231 -2.18 -0.38 9.08
C LEU A 231 -0.97 0.39 8.55
N ILE A 232 0.14 0.38 9.26
CA ILE A 232 1.31 1.22 8.95
C ILE A 232 2.58 0.38 8.83
N GLU A 233 3.46 0.79 7.94
CA GLU A 233 4.80 0.23 7.78
C GLU A 233 5.77 1.34 7.34
N ASP A 234 7.06 1.07 7.30
CA ASP A 234 8.03 1.98 6.71
C ASP A 234 9.18 1.18 6.08
N ASP A 235 9.91 1.79 5.13
CA ASP A 235 11.05 1.19 4.49
C ASP A 235 12.36 1.39 5.29
N GLU A 236 13.39 0.64 4.93
CA GLU A 236 14.67 0.65 5.65
C GLU A 236 15.63 1.78 5.25
N MET A 237 15.20 2.79 4.49
CA MET A 237 16.09 3.84 3.99
C MET A 237 16.85 4.59 5.10
N ALA A 238 16.23 4.69 6.28
CA ALA A 238 16.89 5.28 7.44
C ALA A 238 18.01 4.37 8.06
N GLY A 239 18.15 3.13 7.59
CA GLY A 239 19.16 2.18 8.07
C GLY A 239 19.16 2.04 9.59
N ASP A 240 20.32 2.23 10.23
CA ASP A 240 20.48 2.17 11.69
C ASP A 240 19.62 3.20 12.47
N ALA A 241 19.13 4.25 11.80
CA ALA A 241 18.26 5.24 12.39
C ALA A 241 16.77 4.87 12.28
N PHE A 242 16.39 3.77 11.61
CA PHE A 242 15.01 3.38 11.36
C PHE A 242 14.13 3.45 12.62
N SER A 243 14.56 2.87 13.73
CA SER A 243 13.78 2.86 14.97
C SER A 243 13.46 4.28 15.48
N LYS A 244 14.38 5.23 15.29
CA LYS A 244 14.21 6.63 15.68
C LYS A 244 13.28 7.36 14.71
N GLU A 245 13.42 7.09 13.41
CA GLU A 245 12.54 7.67 12.38
C GLU A 245 11.11 7.16 12.54
N PHE A 246 10.94 5.84 12.71
CA PHE A 246 9.62 5.26 12.96
C PHE A 246 8.99 5.83 14.23
N ASP A 247 9.74 5.91 15.33
CA ASP A 247 9.28 6.45 16.62
C ASP A 247 8.76 7.88 16.47
N ARG A 248 9.54 8.78 15.86
CA ARG A 248 9.14 10.18 15.67
C ARG A 248 7.99 10.35 14.70
N ASN A 249 7.95 9.55 13.62
CA ASN A 249 6.86 9.56 12.64
C ASN A 249 5.55 9.04 13.25
N LEU A 250 5.61 7.97 14.04
CA LEU A 250 4.45 7.47 14.77
C LEU A 250 3.94 8.52 15.78
N GLN A 251 4.84 9.16 16.54
CA GLN A 251 4.43 10.22 17.48
C GLN A 251 3.77 11.40 16.74
N SER A 252 4.29 11.77 15.57
CA SER A 252 3.70 12.84 14.75
C SER A 252 2.27 12.47 14.30
N LEU A 253 2.07 11.24 13.85
CA LEU A 253 0.75 10.73 13.46
C LEU A 253 -0.23 10.73 14.65
N LEU A 254 0.23 10.31 15.83
CA LEU A 254 -0.59 10.31 17.04
C LEU A 254 -0.95 11.73 17.49
N HIS A 255 -0.10 12.71 17.24
CA HIS A 255 -0.46 14.12 17.49
C HIS A 255 -1.58 14.60 16.55
N CYS A 256 -1.59 14.17 15.28
CA CYS A 256 -2.70 14.42 14.35
C CYS A 256 -4.00 13.73 14.80
N ALA A 257 -3.89 12.59 15.45
CA ALA A 257 -5.03 11.84 15.97
C ALA A 257 -5.53 12.36 17.35
N LYS A 258 -4.95 13.45 17.87
CA LYS A 258 -5.33 13.98 19.19
C LYS A 258 -6.83 14.26 19.27
N GLY A 259 -7.48 13.66 20.26
CA GLY A 259 -8.93 13.77 20.45
C GLY A 259 -9.78 12.83 19.58
N LYS A 260 -9.14 11.97 18.78
CA LYS A 260 -9.77 10.93 17.98
C LYS A 260 -9.54 9.56 18.62
N LYS A 261 -10.41 8.63 18.33
CA LYS A 261 -10.32 7.25 18.82
C LYS A 261 -9.60 6.39 17.80
N ILE A 262 -8.39 5.93 18.11
CA ILE A 262 -7.70 4.87 17.36
C ILE A 262 -8.11 3.51 17.96
N ASN A 263 -8.66 2.63 17.15
CA ASN A 263 -9.17 1.32 17.59
C ASN A 263 -8.08 0.25 17.66
N GLY A 264 -6.97 0.44 16.93
CA GLY A 264 -5.84 -0.49 16.93
C GLY A 264 -4.76 -0.05 15.96
N ILE A 265 -3.58 -0.65 16.10
CA ILE A 265 -2.46 -0.45 15.18
C ILE A 265 -1.91 -1.81 14.76
N ILE A 266 -1.75 -1.99 13.46
CA ILE A 266 -1.10 -3.16 12.88
C ILE A 266 0.13 -2.65 12.13
N ILE A 267 1.29 -3.14 12.50
CA ILE A 267 2.56 -2.73 11.92
C ILE A 267 3.06 -3.82 10.99
N GLY A 268 3.36 -3.45 9.75
CA GLY A 268 3.96 -4.33 8.76
C GLY A 268 5.35 -4.81 9.17
N ARG A 269 5.81 -5.87 8.53
CA ARG A 269 7.12 -6.46 8.80
C ARG A 269 8.24 -5.49 8.41
N ALA A 270 9.09 -5.14 9.37
CA ALA A 270 10.29 -4.34 9.10
C ALA A 270 11.35 -5.17 8.36
N GLN A 271 12.04 -4.54 7.42
CA GLN A 271 13.17 -5.13 6.70
C GLN A 271 14.37 -5.37 7.64
N VAL A 272 15.26 -6.30 7.27
CA VAL A 272 16.39 -6.74 8.13
C VAL A 272 17.36 -5.60 8.44
N ASN A 273 17.66 -4.75 7.45
CA ASN A 273 18.61 -3.65 7.65
C ASN A 273 18.08 -2.54 8.58
N SER A 274 16.78 -2.52 8.85
CA SER A 274 16.18 -1.66 9.88
C SER A 274 16.66 -2.01 11.29
N LYS A 275 17.18 -3.25 11.47
CA LYS A 275 17.62 -3.80 12.75
C LYS A 275 16.56 -3.72 13.85
N MET A 276 15.28 -3.79 13.46
CA MET A 276 14.17 -3.81 14.41
C MET A 276 14.10 -5.14 15.16
N THR A 277 13.73 -5.05 16.41
CA THR A 277 13.51 -6.18 17.30
C THR A 277 12.20 -5.98 18.07
N VAL A 278 11.65 -7.06 18.63
CA VAL A 278 10.44 -6.98 19.46
C VAL A 278 10.64 -6.02 20.63
N ASP A 279 11.81 -6.01 21.25
CA ASP A 279 12.11 -5.10 22.38
C ASP A 279 12.15 -3.63 21.95
N LYS A 280 12.69 -3.34 20.75
CA LYS A 280 12.63 -1.98 20.20
C LYS A 280 11.19 -1.54 19.93
N TRP A 281 10.35 -2.43 19.34
CA TRP A 281 8.93 -2.15 19.15
C TRP A 281 8.23 -1.85 20.49
N LYS A 282 8.43 -2.69 21.51
CA LYS A 282 7.89 -2.44 22.85
C LYS A 282 8.35 -1.11 23.42
N SER A 283 9.64 -0.78 23.33
CA SER A 283 10.20 0.47 23.80
C SER A 283 9.56 1.68 23.11
N ILE A 284 9.38 1.64 21.78
CA ILE A 284 8.69 2.71 21.03
C ILE A 284 7.26 2.89 21.53
N ILE A 285 6.52 1.79 21.71
CA ILE A 285 5.10 1.83 22.10
C ILE A 285 4.93 2.31 23.53
N GLU A 286 5.76 1.83 24.47
CA GLU A 286 5.70 2.21 25.89
C GLU A 286 5.92 3.68 26.16
N THR A 287 6.67 4.38 25.30
CA THR A 287 6.90 5.82 25.42
C THR A 287 5.68 6.66 25.04
N LYS A 288 4.64 6.07 24.44
CA LYS A 288 3.51 6.79 23.89
C LYS A 288 2.26 6.63 24.75
N LYS A 289 1.91 7.69 25.48
CA LYS A 289 0.70 7.70 26.32
C LYS A 289 -0.59 7.48 25.51
N GLU A 290 -0.60 7.87 24.24
CA GLU A 290 -1.71 7.74 23.32
C GLU A 290 -2.00 6.26 22.98
N LEU A 291 -1.02 5.39 23.16
CA LEU A 291 -1.11 3.95 22.84
C LEU A 291 -1.44 3.07 24.07
N GLN A 292 -1.61 3.69 25.24
CA GLN A 292 -2.02 2.95 26.43
C GLN A 292 -3.41 2.33 26.20
N ASN A 293 -3.50 1.01 26.34
CA ASN A 293 -4.71 0.21 26.11
C ASN A 293 -5.21 0.13 24.66
N ILE A 294 -4.42 0.57 23.68
CA ILE A 294 -4.72 0.34 22.26
C ILE A 294 -4.17 -1.02 21.85
N PRO A 295 -4.98 -1.86 21.15
CA PRO A 295 -4.50 -3.11 20.58
C PRO A 295 -3.39 -2.86 19.54
N ILE A 296 -2.26 -3.59 19.68
CA ILE A 296 -1.11 -3.45 18.78
C ILE A 296 -0.61 -4.82 18.36
N ILE A 297 -0.51 -5.01 17.05
CA ILE A 297 0.05 -6.18 16.40
C ILE A 297 1.21 -5.72 15.52
N ILE A 298 2.32 -6.43 15.55
CA ILE A 298 3.49 -6.18 14.70
C ILE A 298 3.78 -7.39 13.81
N ASN A 299 4.67 -7.19 12.84
CA ASN A 299 5.20 -8.25 11.99
C ASN A 299 4.16 -8.83 11.01
N ALA A 300 3.18 -8.03 10.59
CA ALA A 300 2.18 -8.43 9.59
C ALA A 300 2.78 -8.44 8.18
N ASP A 301 2.26 -9.30 7.31
CA ASP A 301 2.78 -9.50 5.95
C ASP A 301 2.31 -8.40 4.99
N PHE A 302 2.76 -7.16 5.20
CA PHE A 302 2.64 -6.05 4.27
C PHE A 302 3.79 -5.06 4.45
N GLY A 303 4.01 -4.20 3.46
CA GLY A 303 5.08 -3.21 3.42
C GLY A 303 6.20 -3.60 2.46
N HIS A 304 7.46 -3.33 2.86
CA HIS A 304 8.65 -3.47 2.01
C HIS A 304 9.32 -4.84 2.10
N THR A 305 8.64 -5.85 2.65
CA THR A 305 9.05 -7.26 2.59
C THR A 305 8.17 -8.04 1.64
N THR A 306 8.59 -9.22 1.22
CA THR A 306 7.83 -10.16 0.40
C THR A 306 7.52 -11.41 1.21
N PRO A 307 6.26 -11.90 1.20
CA PRO A 307 5.12 -11.42 0.43
C PRO A 307 4.29 -10.36 1.18
N ILE A 308 3.28 -9.81 0.49
CA ILE A 308 2.33 -8.86 1.08
C ILE A 308 0.89 -9.27 0.79
N PHE A 309 -0.02 -9.04 1.73
CA PHE A 309 -1.45 -9.04 1.41
C PHE A 309 -1.93 -7.64 0.99
N THR A 310 -3.00 -7.59 0.21
CA THR A 310 -3.64 -6.33 -0.20
C THR A 310 -4.72 -5.95 0.82
N PHE A 311 -4.79 -4.67 1.20
CA PHE A 311 -5.86 -4.16 2.06
C PHE A 311 -6.48 -2.86 1.53
N PRO A 312 -7.79 -2.64 1.79
CA PRO A 312 -8.52 -1.48 1.32
C PRO A 312 -8.37 -0.29 2.28
N ILE A 313 -7.91 0.86 1.81
CA ILE A 313 -8.00 2.14 2.53
C ILE A 313 -9.47 2.59 2.54
N GLY A 314 -10.01 2.83 3.72
CA GLY A 314 -11.44 3.07 3.91
C GLY A 314 -12.30 1.80 3.98
N GLY A 315 -11.69 0.62 3.86
CA GLY A 315 -12.33 -0.66 4.14
C GLY A 315 -12.48 -0.92 5.63
N HIS A 316 -12.79 -2.15 5.98
CA HIS A 316 -13.00 -2.58 7.36
C HIS A 316 -12.13 -3.78 7.69
N ILE A 317 -11.58 -3.83 8.90
CA ILE A 317 -10.85 -4.96 9.44
C ILE A 317 -11.44 -5.37 10.78
N ALA A 318 -11.53 -6.68 11.01
CA ALA A 318 -11.82 -7.26 12.30
C ALA A 318 -10.79 -8.36 12.61
N ILE A 319 -10.22 -8.31 13.81
CA ILE A 319 -9.30 -9.31 14.34
C ILE A 319 -9.86 -9.86 15.67
N ASP A 320 -9.89 -11.16 15.80
CA ASP A 320 -10.22 -11.85 17.05
C ASP A 320 -9.33 -13.12 17.16
N GLY A 321 -8.30 -13.04 17.98
CA GLY A 321 -7.24 -14.03 18.05
C GLY A 321 -6.47 -14.15 16.74
N ASP A 322 -6.34 -15.36 16.23
CA ASP A 322 -5.62 -15.64 14.98
C ASP A 322 -6.40 -15.27 13.72
N LYS A 323 -7.69 -14.95 13.87
CA LYS A 323 -8.55 -14.65 12.74
C LYS A 323 -8.49 -13.17 12.35
N ILE A 324 -8.01 -12.89 11.15
CA ILE A 324 -8.12 -11.56 10.53
C ILE A 324 -9.13 -11.65 9.39
N VAL A 325 -10.10 -10.73 9.37
CA VAL A 325 -11.06 -10.57 8.30
C VAL A 325 -11.01 -9.15 7.78
N ILE A 326 -10.86 -9.02 6.47
CA ILE A 326 -10.88 -7.72 5.78
C ILE A 326 -12.07 -7.68 4.81
N GLN A 327 -12.69 -6.49 4.72
CA GLN A 327 -13.77 -6.18 3.77
C GLN A 327 -13.54 -4.77 3.17
N ASP A 328 -13.97 -4.58 1.94
CA ASP A 328 -14.00 -3.25 1.28
C ASP A 328 -14.95 -2.29 1.99
#